data_4dc8df0739cabdfd31cf21727a5b8b3b
#
_entry.id   4dc8df0739cabdfd31cf21727a5b8b3b
#
_cell.length_a   1.000
_cell.length_b   1.000
_cell.length_c   1.000
_cell.angle_alpha   90.00
_cell.angle_beta   90.00
_cell.angle_gamma   90.00
#
_symmetry.space_group_name_H-M   'P 1'
#
loop_
_entity.id
_entity.type
_entity.pdbx_description
1 polymer ?
#
loop_
_entity_poly.entity_id
_entity_poly.type
_entity_poly.pdbx_seq_one_letter_code
_entity_poly.pdbx_strand_id
1 'polypeptide(L)'
;DELNKNTVIYLDMQEFRSYASRHNVMQQIVQHIQDVVVQELKVEYPNIVKDDENDIPHALAEINSKTGEQFVVIIDEWDCLFREDKENEAIQTEYVNFLRGMFKGGSADAFIKLAYITGILPIKKYGTQSALNNFREHTMVQPFRLAEYIGFTEEEVQSLCTQYNMDFEECKRWYDGYSFNREKSVYSPNSVINAMNNGEFGSYWTKTETYDSLRFYIDTNFDEVR
;
A
#
# COMPACT_ATOMS: atom_id res chain seq x y z
N ASP A 1 -5.25 19.59 6.19
CA ASP A 1 -6.64 20.08 5.95
C ASP A 1 -7.24 19.61 4.61
N GLU A 2 -6.88 18.40 4.14
CA GLU A 2 -7.39 17.82 2.89
C GLU A 2 -8.52 16.80 3.13
N LEU A 3 -8.90 16.57 4.38
CA LEU A 3 -9.94 15.61 4.75
C LEU A 3 -11.27 15.98 4.08
N ASN A 4 -11.90 15.01 3.43
CA ASN A 4 -13.17 15.15 2.72
C ASN A 4 -13.18 16.18 1.56
N LYS A 5 -12.02 16.51 1.01
CA LYS A 5 -11.90 17.45 -0.12
C LYS A 5 -11.51 16.78 -1.44
N ASN A 6 -11.24 15.50 -1.41
CA ASN A 6 -10.76 14.79 -2.59
C ASN A 6 -11.59 13.53 -2.84
N THR A 7 -11.84 13.24 -4.09
CA THR A 7 -12.36 11.95 -4.51
C THR A 7 -11.22 10.93 -4.47
N VAL A 8 -11.43 9.83 -3.76
CA VAL A 8 -10.41 8.80 -3.52
C VAL A 8 -10.83 7.51 -4.21
N ILE A 9 -9.91 6.96 -5.01
CA ILE A 9 -10.00 5.60 -5.54
C ILE A 9 -9.10 4.73 -4.67
N TYR A 10 -9.69 3.77 -3.96
CA TYR A 10 -8.98 2.86 -3.08
C TYR A 10 -9.04 1.45 -3.63
N LEU A 11 -7.88 0.85 -3.84
CA LEU A 11 -7.72 -0.51 -4.33
C LEU A 11 -6.97 -1.34 -3.28
N ASP A 12 -7.66 -2.27 -2.62
CA ASP A 12 -7.06 -3.32 -1.81
C ASP A 12 -6.79 -4.54 -2.70
N MET A 13 -5.54 -4.73 -3.06
CA MET A 13 -5.15 -5.82 -3.98
C MET A 13 -5.32 -7.20 -3.36
N GLN A 14 -5.26 -7.31 -2.03
CA GLN A 14 -5.51 -8.57 -1.33
C GLN A 14 -7.00 -8.96 -1.40
N GLU A 15 -7.90 -7.99 -1.31
CA GLU A 15 -9.32 -8.22 -1.46
C GLU A 15 -9.68 -8.69 -2.88
N PHE A 16 -9.18 -7.99 -3.91
CA PHE A 16 -9.38 -8.37 -5.31
C PHE A 16 -8.84 -9.76 -5.61
N ARG A 17 -7.64 -10.08 -5.12
CA ARG A 17 -7.06 -11.40 -5.27
C ARG A 17 -7.89 -12.49 -4.58
N SER A 18 -8.34 -12.22 -3.37
CA SER A 18 -9.17 -13.15 -2.60
C SER A 18 -10.51 -13.42 -3.29
N TYR A 19 -11.11 -12.40 -3.87
CA TYR A 19 -12.31 -12.55 -4.70
C TYR A 19 -12.04 -13.40 -5.94
N ALA A 20 -11.00 -13.05 -6.71
CA ALA A 20 -10.65 -13.74 -7.95
C ALA A 20 -10.32 -15.22 -7.71
N SER A 21 -9.63 -15.54 -6.61
CA SER A 21 -9.33 -16.92 -6.21
C SER A 21 -10.60 -17.71 -5.90
N ARG A 22 -11.51 -17.15 -5.08
CA ARG A 22 -12.77 -17.82 -4.70
C ARG A 22 -13.70 -18.09 -5.89
N HIS A 23 -13.65 -17.24 -6.91
CA HIS A 23 -14.51 -17.35 -8.08
C HIS A 23 -13.84 -18.00 -9.30
N ASN A 24 -12.59 -18.43 -9.17
CA ASN A 24 -11.77 -19.01 -10.25
C ASN A 24 -11.61 -18.08 -11.46
N VAL A 25 -11.45 -16.77 -11.21
CA VAL A 25 -11.29 -15.73 -12.25
C VAL A 25 -9.95 -15.01 -12.14
N MET A 26 -8.93 -15.66 -11.60
CA MET A 26 -7.59 -15.09 -11.42
C MET A 26 -7.00 -14.51 -12.72
N GLN A 27 -7.22 -15.17 -13.86
CA GLN A 27 -6.71 -14.70 -15.16
C GLN A 27 -7.40 -13.40 -15.65
N GLN A 28 -8.47 -12.99 -15.00
CA GLN A 28 -9.24 -11.78 -15.31
C GLN A 28 -9.20 -10.75 -14.15
N ILE A 29 -8.27 -10.90 -13.21
CA ILE A 29 -8.22 -10.03 -12.03
C ILE A 29 -8.09 -8.55 -12.39
N VAL A 30 -7.27 -8.20 -13.37
CA VAL A 30 -7.09 -6.82 -13.83
C VAL A 30 -8.37 -6.29 -14.45
N GLN A 31 -9.04 -7.10 -15.28
CA GLN A 31 -10.34 -6.72 -15.84
C GLN A 31 -11.40 -6.55 -14.74
N HIS A 32 -11.40 -7.43 -13.75
CA HIS A 32 -12.33 -7.31 -12.61
C HIS A 32 -12.10 -6.02 -11.81
N ILE A 33 -10.84 -5.62 -11.57
CA ILE A 33 -10.52 -4.33 -10.93
C ILE A 33 -11.11 -3.18 -11.75
N GLN A 34 -10.91 -3.19 -13.07
CA GLN A 34 -11.44 -2.17 -13.96
C GLN A 34 -12.97 -2.12 -13.93
N ASP A 35 -13.61 -3.29 -14.04
CA ASP A 35 -15.08 -3.38 -14.03
C ASP A 35 -15.70 -2.81 -12.75
N VAL A 36 -15.13 -3.15 -11.58
CA VAL A 36 -15.61 -2.65 -10.28
C VAL A 36 -15.48 -1.13 -10.19
N VAL A 37 -14.30 -0.59 -10.45
CA VAL A 37 -14.05 0.85 -10.32
C VAL A 37 -14.84 1.65 -11.35
N VAL A 38 -14.85 1.20 -12.61
CA VAL A 38 -15.60 1.90 -13.66
C VAL A 38 -17.12 1.86 -13.37
N GLN A 39 -17.63 0.77 -12.80
CA GLN A 39 -19.04 0.71 -12.39
C GLN A 39 -19.36 1.73 -11.29
N GLU A 40 -18.48 1.92 -10.30
CA GLU A 40 -18.65 2.96 -9.29
C GLU A 40 -18.59 4.37 -9.90
N LEU A 41 -17.64 4.59 -10.82
CA LEU A 41 -17.56 5.87 -11.55
C LEU A 41 -18.79 6.16 -12.40
N LYS A 42 -19.43 5.14 -13.01
CA LYS A 42 -20.71 5.30 -13.73
C LYS A 42 -21.84 5.74 -12.81
N VAL A 43 -21.88 5.23 -11.58
CA VAL A 43 -22.90 5.61 -10.59
C VAL A 43 -22.69 7.05 -10.12
N GLU A 44 -21.44 7.44 -9.87
CA GLU A 44 -21.10 8.80 -9.38
C GLU A 44 -21.18 9.85 -10.49
N TYR A 45 -20.79 9.48 -11.72
CA TYR A 45 -20.73 10.39 -12.88
C TYR A 45 -21.61 9.91 -14.06
N PRO A 46 -22.92 9.69 -13.88
CA PRO A 46 -23.77 9.00 -14.85
C PRO A 46 -23.93 9.73 -16.20
N ASN A 47 -23.67 11.04 -16.23
CA ASN A 47 -23.75 11.85 -17.46
C ASN A 47 -22.40 12.02 -18.16
N ILE A 48 -21.33 11.44 -17.60
CA ILE A 48 -19.96 11.60 -18.08
C ILE A 48 -19.39 10.26 -18.54
N VAL A 49 -19.40 9.26 -17.66
CA VAL A 49 -18.90 7.92 -17.95
C VAL A 49 -19.97 7.13 -18.69
N LYS A 50 -19.65 6.68 -19.90
CA LYS A 50 -20.59 5.97 -20.77
C LYS A 50 -20.80 4.53 -20.32
N ASP A 51 -21.92 3.93 -20.74
CA ASP A 51 -22.26 2.55 -20.38
C ASP A 51 -21.27 1.52 -20.92
N ASP A 52 -20.64 1.79 -22.06
CA ASP A 52 -19.64 0.94 -22.72
C ASP A 52 -18.21 1.18 -22.25
N GLU A 53 -17.98 2.13 -21.32
CA GLU A 53 -16.66 2.38 -20.74
C GLU A 53 -16.23 1.21 -19.86
N ASN A 54 -14.95 0.83 -19.98
CA ASN A 54 -14.34 -0.27 -19.23
C ASN A 54 -12.85 -0.05 -18.90
N ASP A 55 -12.36 1.19 -19.08
CA ASP A 55 -10.96 1.56 -18.82
C ASP A 55 -10.90 2.70 -17.78
N ILE A 56 -10.27 2.44 -16.62
CA ILE A 56 -10.18 3.42 -15.54
C ILE A 56 -9.47 4.69 -15.99
N PRO A 57 -8.24 4.65 -16.56
CA PRO A 57 -7.55 5.86 -17.00
C PRO A 57 -8.38 6.71 -17.96
N HIS A 58 -9.10 6.08 -18.87
CA HIS A 58 -9.95 6.78 -19.83
C HIS A 58 -11.15 7.45 -19.15
N ALA A 59 -11.84 6.72 -18.25
CA ALA A 59 -12.94 7.27 -17.47
C ALA A 59 -12.51 8.48 -16.63
N LEU A 60 -11.37 8.40 -15.94
CA LEU A 60 -10.83 9.48 -15.12
C LEU A 60 -10.44 10.69 -15.96
N ALA A 61 -9.84 10.48 -17.14
CA ALA A 61 -9.51 11.56 -18.06
C ALA A 61 -10.77 12.26 -18.58
N GLU A 62 -11.83 11.51 -18.89
CA GLU A 62 -13.11 12.06 -19.34
C GLU A 62 -13.80 12.88 -18.25
N ILE A 63 -13.81 12.38 -16.99
CA ILE A 63 -14.34 13.14 -15.85
C ILE A 63 -13.53 14.41 -15.64
N ASN A 64 -12.21 14.31 -15.57
CA ASN A 64 -11.34 15.49 -15.41
C ASN A 64 -11.56 16.53 -16.51
N SER A 65 -11.65 16.10 -17.77
CA SER A 65 -11.87 16.99 -18.92
C SER A 65 -13.17 17.80 -18.82
N LYS A 66 -14.21 17.23 -18.20
CA LYS A 66 -15.54 17.86 -18.08
C LYS A 66 -15.74 18.63 -16.78
N THR A 67 -15.08 18.21 -15.69
CA THR A 67 -15.30 18.77 -14.35
C THR A 67 -14.10 19.52 -13.79
N GLY A 68 -12.90 19.25 -14.30
CA GLY A 68 -11.64 19.69 -13.70
C GLY A 68 -11.22 18.88 -12.47
N GLU A 69 -11.96 17.83 -12.12
CA GLU A 69 -11.71 17.04 -10.93
C GLU A 69 -10.44 16.19 -11.05
N GLN A 70 -9.69 16.10 -9.95
CA GLN A 70 -8.52 15.26 -9.83
C GLN A 70 -8.71 14.26 -8.69
N PHE A 71 -8.14 13.08 -8.88
CA PHE A 71 -8.34 11.94 -7.99
C PHE A 71 -7.11 11.66 -7.13
N VAL A 72 -7.34 11.22 -5.91
CA VAL A 72 -6.34 10.56 -5.08
C VAL A 72 -6.47 9.05 -5.28
N VAL A 73 -5.41 8.40 -5.71
CA VAL A 73 -5.39 6.94 -5.91
C VAL A 73 -4.56 6.29 -4.81
N ILE A 74 -5.15 5.36 -4.09
CA ILE A 74 -4.49 4.57 -3.06
C ILE A 74 -4.55 3.10 -3.47
N ILE A 75 -3.38 2.46 -3.54
CA ILE A 75 -3.28 1.02 -3.79
C ILE A 75 -2.59 0.38 -2.59
N ASP A 76 -3.33 -0.46 -1.88
CA ASP A 76 -2.81 -1.22 -0.75
C ASP A 76 -2.41 -2.63 -1.17
N GLU A 77 -1.35 -3.17 -0.57
CA GLU A 77 -0.80 -4.49 -0.89
C GLU A 77 -0.52 -4.69 -2.39
N TRP A 78 0.01 -3.65 -3.07
CA TRP A 78 0.24 -3.65 -4.53
C TRP A 78 0.95 -4.90 -5.04
N ASP A 79 1.79 -5.47 -4.20
CA ASP A 79 2.69 -6.57 -4.53
C ASP A 79 2.10 -7.96 -4.24
N CYS A 80 0.83 -8.04 -3.83
CA CYS A 80 0.21 -9.31 -3.42
C CYS A 80 0.27 -10.39 -4.53
N LEU A 81 0.08 -10.01 -5.80
CA LEU A 81 0.18 -10.95 -6.94
C LEU A 81 1.61 -11.49 -7.14
N PHE A 82 2.63 -10.72 -6.80
CA PHE A 82 4.03 -11.16 -6.85
C PHE A 82 4.40 -12.05 -5.68
N ARG A 83 3.79 -11.82 -4.52
CA ARG A 83 4.06 -12.61 -3.31
C ARG A 83 3.34 -13.95 -3.31
N GLU A 84 2.09 -13.96 -3.76
CA GLU A 84 1.21 -15.11 -3.59
C GLU A 84 0.98 -15.92 -4.89
N ASP A 85 1.07 -15.28 -6.05
CA ASP A 85 0.93 -15.93 -7.36
C ASP A 85 2.25 -15.91 -8.14
N LYS A 86 3.33 -16.33 -7.48
CA LYS A 86 4.73 -16.20 -7.93
C LYS A 86 5.02 -16.80 -9.31
N GLU A 87 4.35 -17.87 -9.65
CA GLU A 87 4.54 -18.60 -10.92
C GLU A 87 3.68 -18.06 -12.06
N ASN A 88 2.77 -17.11 -11.78
CA ASN A 88 1.85 -16.58 -12.78
C ASN A 88 2.38 -15.28 -13.42
N GLU A 89 3.42 -15.39 -14.21
CA GLU A 89 4.05 -14.25 -14.90
C GLU A 89 3.07 -13.50 -15.82
N ALA A 90 2.06 -14.18 -16.37
CA ALA A 90 1.09 -13.57 -17.26
C ALA A 90 0.25 -12.53 -16.53
N ILE A 91 -0.32 -12.88 -15.37
CA ILE A 91 -1.10 -11.95 -14.52
C ILE A 91 -0.21 -10.81 -14.02
N GLN A 92 1.00 -11.11 -13.57
CA GLN A 92 1.95 -10.10 -13.09
C GLN A 92 2.28 -9.08 -14.19
N THR A 93 2.50 -9.56 -15.43
CA THR A 93 2.75 -8.70 -16.58
C THR A 93 1.56 -7.82 -16.91
N GLU A 94 0.35 -8.39 -16.93
CA GLU A 94 -0.89 -7.65 -17.17
C GLU A 94 -1.12 -6.58 -16.12
N TYR A 95 -0.91 -6.91 -14.84
CA TYR A 95 -1.03 -5.99 -13.73
C TYR A 95 -0.01 -4.83 -13.81
N VAL A 96 1.25 -5.12 -14.14
CA VAL A 96 2.25 -4.07 -14.38
C VAL A 96 1.85 -3.14 -15.53
N ASN A 97 1.27 -3.69 -16.61
CA ASN A 97 0.78 -2.89 -17.72
C ASN A 97 -0.40 -2.01 -17.32
N PHE A 98 -1.31 -2.53 -16.49
CA PHE A 98 -2.39 -1.76 -15.88
C PHE A 98 -1.84 -0.58 -15.05
N LEU A 99 -0.91 -0.83 -14.13
CA LEU A 99 -0.27 0.23 -13.32
C LEU A 99 0.46 1.27 -14.20
N ARG A 100 1.08 0.81 -15.29
CA ARG A 100 1.72 1.71 -16.26
C ARG A 100 0.69 2.59 -16.95
N GLY A 101 -0.44 2.04 -17.37
CA GLY A 101 -1.55 2.79 -17.96
C GLY A 101 -2.10 3.85 -17.02
N MET A 102 -2.27 3.48 -15.74
CA MET A 102 -2.77 4.39 -14.70
C MET A 102 -1.83 5.58 -14.43
N PHE A 103 -0.53 5.34 -14.35
CA PHE A 103 0.40 6.31 -13.75
C PHE A 103 1.43 6.90 -14.72
N LYS A 104 1.58 6.36 -15.93
CA LYS A 104 2.63 6.79 -16.86
C LYS A 104 2.11 7.30 -18.20
N GLY A 105 0.82 7.32 -18.39
CA GLY A 105 0.21 7.93 -19.58
C GLY A 105 0.39 9.45 -19.58
N GLY A 106 0.53 10.08 -20.75
CA GLY A 106 0.71 11.52 -20.85
C GLY A 106 -0.46 12.36 -20.30
N SER A 107 -1.59 11.74 -20.04
CA SER A 107 -2.77 12.35 -19.41
C SER A 107 -2.86 12.12 -17.91
N ALA A 108 -2.05 11.21 -17.33
CA ALA A 108 -2.15 10.85 -15.91
C ALA A 108 -1.99 12.06 -14.98
N ASP A 109 -1.05 12.95 -15.27
CA ASP A 109 -0.81 14.18 -14.50
C ASP A 109 -2.03 15.13 -14.49
N ALA A 110 -2.93 15.01 -15.46
CA ALA A 110 -4.11 15.86 -15.52
C ALA A 110 -5.18 15.40 -14.50
N PHE A 111 -5.39 14.11 -14.35
CA PHE A 111 -6.47 13.58 -13.52
C PHE A 111 -6.00 12.98 -12.18
N ILE A 112 -4.71 12.73 -11.97
CA ILE A 112 -4.18 12.24 -10.69
C ILE A 112 -3.60 13.41 -9.90
N LYS A 113 -4.19 13.70 -8.74
CA LYS A 113 -3.69 14.67 -7.76
C LYS A 113 -2.56 14.07 -6.91
N LEU A 114 -2.75 12.83 -6.47
CA LEU A 114 -1.81 12.07 -5.64
C LEU A 114 -2.01 10.59 -5.89
N ALA A 115 -0.92 9.84 -5.93
CA ALA A 115 -0.97 8.39 -5.85
C ALA A 115 -0.14 7.90 -4.66
N TYR A 116 -0.70 7.01 -3.86
CA TYR A 116 -0.06 6.39 -2.71
C TYR A 116 -0.16 4.87 -2.83
N ILE A 117 0.97 4.19 -2.83
CA ILE A 117 1.04 2.73 -3.02
C ILE A 117 1.78 2.14 -1.82
N THR A 118 1.19 1.14 -1.19
CA THR A 118 1.80 0.37 -0.09
C THR A 118 2.05 -1.07 -0.50
N GLY A 119 3.05 -1.69 0.12
CA GLY A 119 3.39 -3.09 -0.07
C GLY A 119 4.68 -3.46 0.65
N ILE A 120 5.03 -4.73 0.63
CA ILE A 120 6.22 -5.28 1.28
C ILE A 120 7.42 -5.27 0.32
N LEU A 121 7.17 -5.58 -0.96
CA LEU A 121 8.23 -5.70 -1.96
C LEU A 121 8.54 -4.34 -2.61
N PRO A 122 9.82 -4.04 -2.86
CA PRO A 122 10.18 -2.81 -3.54
C PRO A 122 9.73 -2.83 -5.00
N ILE A 123 9.10 -1.75 -5.43
CA ILE A 123 8.55 -1.57 -6.78
C ILE A 123 9.63 -1.79 -7.88
N LYS A 124 10.89 -1.46 -7.59
CA LYS A 124 11.98 -1.45 -8.58
C LYS A 124 12.46 -2.83 -9.04
N LYS A 125 12.14 -3.91 -8.33
CA LYS A 125 12.71 -5.25 -8.62
C LYS A 125 11.94 -6.11 -9.63
N TYR A 126 10.67 -5.87 -9.85
CA TYR A 126 9.79 -6.79 -10.61
C TYR A 126 9.53 -6.38 -12.06
N GLY A 127 10.56 -5.97 -12.80
CA GLY A 127 10.39 -5.52 -14.21
C GLY A 127 9.65 -4.19 -14.33
N THR A 128 9.27 -3.61 -13.19
CA THR A 128 8.52 -2.37 -13.05
C THR A 128 9.40 -1.12 -13.10
N GLN A 129 10.73 -1.26 -13.16
CA GLN A 129 11.66 -0.12 -13.12
C GLN A 129 11.32 1.00 -14.11
N SER A 130 10.83 0.63 -15.29
CA SER A 130 10.38 1.62 -16.27
C SER A 130 8.89 1.97 -16.15
N ALA A 131 8.10 1.17 -15.44
CA ALA A 131 6.66 1.36 -15.35
C ALA A 131 6.26 2.41 -14.29
N LEU A 132 6.94 2.42 -13.14
CA LEU A 132 6.61 3.21 -11.97
C LEU A 132 7.78 4.05 -11.46
N ASN A 133 8.66 4.52 -12.35
CA ASN A 133 9.82 5.34 -11.99
C ASN A 133 9.49 6.78 -11.56
N ASN A 134 8.25 7.19 -11.70
CA ASN A 134 7.73 8.48 -11.24
C ASN A 134 7.33 8.47 -9.76
N PHE A 135 7.31 7.30 -9.11
CA PHE A 135 7.07 7.21 -7.67
C PHE A 135 8.35 7.43 -6.85
N ARG A 136 8.19 8.16 -5.75
CA ARG A 136 9.21 8.24 -4.72
C ARG A 136 9.00 7.11 -3.71
N GLU A 137 9.96 6.23 -3.64
CA GLU A 137 9.92 5.10 -2.71
C GLU A 137 10.35 5.54 -1.31
N HIS A 138 9.57 5.13 -0.31
CA HIS A 138 9.84 5.27 1.11
C HIS A 138 9.93 3.86 1.71
N THR A 139 11.02 3.56 2.38
CA THR A 139 11.26 2.24 2.97
C THR A 139 11.48 2.36 4.47
N MET A 140 11.42 1.24 5.19
CA MET A 140 11.76 1.20 6.62
C MET A 140 13.21 1.61 6.92
N VAL A 141 14.10 1.55 5.92
CA VAL A 141 15.50 2.02 6.06
C VAL A 141 15.62 3.50 5.73
N GLN A 142 14.77 4.01 4.83
CA GLN A 142 14.76 5.40 4.35
C GLN A 142 13.34 5.97 4.30
N PRO A 143 12.68 6.14 5.45
CA PRO A 143 11.30 6.65 5.50
C PRO A 143 11.19 8.14 5.20
N PHE A 144 12.31 8.88 5.26
CA PHE A 144 12.36 10.33 5.11
C PHE A 144 11.41 11.02 6.10
N ARG A 145 10.54 11.92 5.61
CA ARG A 145 9.55 12.62 6.43
C ARG A 145 8.33 11.78 6.84
N LEU A 146 8.20 10.54 6.34
CA LEU A 146 7.11 9.64 6.73
C LEU A 146 7.41 8.83 7.98
N ALA A 147 8.61 8.95 8.57
CA ALA A 147 9.01 8.19 9.76
C ALA A 147 7.99 8.26 10.91
N GLU A 148 7.43 9.43 11.16
CA GLU A 148 6.46 9.67 12.25
C GLU A 148 5.09 8.99 12.02
N TYR A 149 4.79 8.56 10.79
CA TYR A 149 3.48 8.03 10.41
C TYR A 149 3.47 6.52 10.22
N ILE A 150 4.63 5.85 10.36
CA ILE A 150 4.75 4.39 10.14
C ILE A 150 4.79 3.57 11.43
N GLY A 151 4.70 4.24 12.58
CA GLY A 151 4.68 3.62 13.90
C GLY A 151 4.36 4.65 14.97
N PHE A 152 4.38 4.25 16.23
CA PHE A 152 4.20 5.18 17.34
C PHE A 152 5.50 5.95 17.63
N THR A 153 5.37 7.26 17.87
CA THR A 153 6.45 8.09 18.38
C THR A 153 6.71 7.82 19.86
N GLU A 154 7.85 8.26 20.36
CA GLU A 154 8.22 8.11 21.78
C GLU A 154 7.20 8.80 22.70
N GLU A 155 6.73 9.99 22.33
CA GLU A 155 5.71 10.73 23.09
C GLU A 155 4.36 10.01 23.13
N GLU A 156 3.95 9.41 22.02
CA GLU A 156 2.71 8.61 21.97
C GLU A 156 2.82 7.38 22.86
N VAL A 157 3.95 6.65 22.81
CA VAL A 157 4.17 5.49 23.66
C VAL A 157 4.23 5.85 25.14
N GLN A 158 4.87 6.95 25.49
CA GLN A 158 4.90 7.45 26.88
C GLN A 158 3.50 7.80 27.38
N SER A 159 2.67 8.40 26.53
CA SER A 159 1.26 8.69 26.83
C SER A 159 0.46 7.41 27.06
N LEU A 160 0.63 6.41 26.18
CA LEU A 160 -0.01 5.09 26.32
C LEU A 160 0.44 4.38 27.59
N CYS A 161 1.73 4.35 27.90
CA CYS A 161 2.23 3.76 29.13
C CYS A 161 1.59 4.39 30.37
N THR A 162 1.44 5.71 30.38
CA THR A 162 0.77 6.43 31.46
C THR A 162 -0.69 6.03 31.56
N GLN A 163 -1.41 5.95 30.44
CA GLN A 163 -2.83 5.59 30.39
C GLN A 163 -3.10 4.16 30.87
N TYR A 164 -2.22 3.23 30.50
CA TYR A 164 -2.35 1.80 30.83
C TYR A 164 -1.59 1.40 32.10
N ASN A 165 -1.00 2.36 32.82
CA ASN A 165 -0.21 2.14 34.04
C ASN A 165 0.93 1.13 33.85
N MET A 166 1.66 1.27 32.73
CA MET A 166 2.82 0.45 32.38
C MET A 166 4.12 1.26 32.47
N ASP A 167 5.24 0.58 32.71
CA ASP A 167 6.55 1.22 32.76
C ASP A 167 7.08 1.60 31.37
N PHE A 168 7.34 2.89 31.16
CA PHE A 168 7.82 3.38 29.86
C PHE A 168 9.24 2.91 29.55
N GLU A 169 10.16 2.87 30.53
CA GLU A 169 11.54 2.45 30.33
C GLU A 169 11.62 0.96 29.98
N GLU A 170 10.71 0.16 30.53
CA GLU A 170 10.57 -1.24 30.16
C GLU A 170 9.98 -1.39 28.76
N CYS A 171 8.94 -0.63 28.41
CA CYS A 171 8.38 -0.58 27.06
C CYS A 171 9.45 -0.22 26.01
N LYS A 172 10.29 0.77 26.32
CA LYS A 172 11.40 1.20 25.49
C LYS A 172 12.42 0.05 25.28
N ARG A 173 12.79 -0.64 26.31
CA ARG A 173 13.71 -1.81 26.20
C ARG A 173 13.15 -2.94 25.33
N TRP A 174 11.84 -3.13 25.33
CA TRP A 174 11.19 -4.17 24.54
C TRP A 174 10.95 -3.77 23.08
N TYR A 175 10.56 -2.53 22.81
CA TYR A 175 9.94 -2.16 21.53
C TYR A 175 10.58 -0.97 20.81
N ASP A 176 11.61 -0.32 21.37
CA ASP A 176 12.40 0.69 20.65
C ASP A 176 13.28 0.01 19.60
N GLY A 177 12.69 -0.25 18.43
CA GLY A 177 13.32 -1.05 17.39
C GLY A 177 13.79 -0.29 16.16
N TYR A 178 13.27 0.91 15.91
CA TYR A 178 13.57 1.67 14.71
C TYR A 178 14.03 3.08 15.06
N SER A 179 15.32 3.34 14.87
CA SER A 179 15.89 4.69 15.02
C SER A 179 16.10 5.31 13.65
N PHE A 180 15.29 6.30 13.30
CA PHE A 180 15.43 7.05 12.07
C PHE A 180 16.21 8.35 12.29
N ASN A 181 17.22 8.61 11.41
CA ASN A 181 18.02 9.84 11.43
C ASN A 181 18.69 10.16 12.79
N ARG A 182 19.04 9.15 13.59
CA ARG A 182 19.71 9.23 14.91
C ARG A 182 18.92 9.96 16.03
N GLU A 183 17.73 10.47 15.76
CA GLU A 183 17.01 11.33 16.71
C GLU A 183 15.54 10.93 16.97
N LYS A 184 14.98 10.04 16.15
CA LYS A 184 13.57 9.64 16.29
C LYS A 184 13.44 8.14 16.44
N SER A 185 13.03 7.72 17.61
CA SER A 185 12.60 6.34 17.89
C SER A 185 11.16 6.15 17.41
N VAL A 186 10.93 5.07 16.67
CA VAL A 186 9.59 4.66 16.23
C VAL A 186 9.35 3.23 16.69
N TYR A 187 8.23 3.04 17.36
CA TYR A 187 7.84 1.78 18.00
C TYR A 187 6.84 1.03 17.12
N SER A 188 6.96 -0.30 17.11
CA SER A 188 5.99 -1.17 16.40
C SER A 188 4.59 -1.03 17.01
N PRO A 189 3.57 -0.56 16.26
CA PRO A 189 2.21 -0.43 16.77
C PRO A 189 1.65 -1.76 17.28
N ASN A 190 1.87 -2.85 16.54
CA ASN A 190 1.41 -4.17 16.93
C ASN A 190 1.96 -4.59 18.29
N SER A 191 3.26 -4.41 18.53
CA SER A 191 3.90 -4.78 19.79
C SER A 191 3.40 -3.93 20.96
N VAL A 192 3.33 -2.62 20.76
CA VAL A 192 2.86 -1.69 21.80
C VAL A 192 1.39 -1.95 22.16
N ILE A 193 0.51 -2.08 21.18
CA ILE A 193 -0.92 -2.31 21.42
C ILE A 193 -1.15 -3.65 22.13
N ASN A 194 -0.45 -4.70 21.74
CA ASN A 194 -0.57 -6.00 22.42
C ASN A 194 -0.08 -5.92 23.87
N ALA A 195 1.02 -5.24 24.14
CA ALA A 195 1.50 -5.04 25.51
C ALA A 195 0.48 -4.28 26.37
N MET A 196 -0.07 -3.18 25.84
CA MET A 196 -1.09 -2.39 26.55
C MET A 196 -2.35 -3.21 26.83
N ASN A 197 -2.85 -3.95 25.86
CA ASN A 197 -4.05 -4.77 26.02
C ASN A 197 -3.87 -5.94 27.00
N ASN A 198 -2.68 -6.54 27.01
CA ASN A 198 -2.39 -7.69 27.88
C ASN A 198 -1.87 -7.26 29.27
N GLY A 199 -1.43 -6.00 29.45
CA GLY A 199 -0.78 -5.52 30.66
C GLY A 199 0.58 -6.18 30.92
N GLU A 200 1.23 -6.73 29.88
CA GLU A 200 2.46 -7.51 29.97
C GLU A 200 3.35 -7.23 28.76
N PHE A 201 4.65 -7.09 28.98
CA PHE A 201 5.64 -6.98 27.93
C PHE A 201 6.05 -8.37 27.41
N GLY A 202 6.21 -8.50 26.07
CA GLY A 202 6.57 -9.77 25.43
C GLY A 202 6.96 -9.62 23.98
N SER A 203 7.43 -10.70 23.36
CA SER A 203 7.86 -10.71 21.96
C SER A 203 6.66 -10.86 21.00
N TYR A 204 5.88 -9.81 20.82
CA TYR A 204 4.70 -9.81 19.95
C TYR A 204 5.03 -9.75 18.46
N TRP A 205 6.22 -9.31 18.09
CA TRP A 205 6.67 -9.21 16.68
C TRP A 205 6.91 -10.57 16.00
N THR A 206 7.04 -11.66 16.77
CA THR A 206 7.33 -13.00 16.21
C THR A 206 6.10 -13.73 15.67
N LYS A 207 4.91 -13.17 15.86
CA LYS A 207 3.63 -13.81 15.50
C LYS A 207 3.02 -13.27 14.21
N THR A 208 3.73 -12.45 13.46
CA THR A 208 3.23 -11.86 12.22
C THR A 208 3.61 -12.72 11.01
N GLU A 209 2.66 -12.96 10.10
CA GLU A 209 2.83 -13.77 8.88
C GLU A 209 3.91 -13.25 7.91
N THR A 210 4.41 -12.04 8.15
CA THR A 210 5.45 -11.36 7.35
C THR A 210 6.77 -12.14 7.31
N TYR A 211 7.00 -13.07 8.27
CA TYR A 211 8.26 -13.81 8.35
C TYR A 211 8.48 -14.75 7.14
N ASP A 212 7.46 -15.41 6.66
CA ASP A 212 7.58 -16.33 5.53
C ASP A 212 7.81 -15.60 4.21
N SER A 213 7.22 -14.42 4.04
CA SER A 213 7.46 -13.57 2.88
C SER A 213 8.87 -13.00 2.87
N LEU A 214 9.37 -12.57 4.02
CA LEU A 214 10.76 -12.11 4.20
C LEU A 214 11.77 -13.24 3.98
N ARG A 215 11.49 -14.44 4.49
CA ARG A 215 12.35 -15.61 4.30
C ARG A 215 12.51 -15.96 2.83
N PHE A 216 11.41 -16.00 2.09
CA PHE A 216 11.46 -16.22 0.63
C PHE A 216 12.30 -15.16 -0.08
N TYR A 217 12.13 -13.89 0.31
CA TYR A 217 12.91 -12.79 -0.26
C TYR A 217 14.40 -12.90 0.05
N ILE A 218 14.77 -13.25 1.28
CA ILE A 218 16.16 -13.46 1.70
C ILE A 218 16.74 -14.66 0.97
N ASP A 219 16.01 -15.78 0.93
CA ASP A 219 16.48 -17.03 0.28
C ASP A 219 16.68 -16.85 -1.24
N THR A 220 15.85 -16.04 -1.88
CA THR A 220 15.93 -15.78 -3.34
C THR A 220 17.01 -14.75 -3.71
N ASN A 221 17.37 -13.85 -2.79
CA ASN A 221 18.32 -12.75 -3.04
C ASN A 221 19.52 -12.76 -2.08
N PHE A 222 19.90 -13.93 -1.57
CA PHE A 222 20.95 -14.06 -0.56
C PHE A 222 22.30 -13.44 -0.98
N ASP A 223 22.62 -13.47 -2.27
CA ASP A 223 23.87 -12.92 -2.80
C ASP A 223 23.88 -11.38 -2.87
N GLU A 224 22.70 -10.73 -2.82
CA GLU A 224 22.58 -9.27 -2.84
C GLU A 224 22.51 -8.65 -1.42
N VAL A 225 22.31 -9.47 -0.38
CA VAL A 225 22.19 -9.04 1.02
C VAL A 225 23.53 -9.08 1.76
N ARG A 226 24.58 -9.58 1.09
CA ARG A 226 25.98 -9.52 1.54
C ARG A 226 26.59 -8.22 1.09
#